data_b3c6a74f346753c02d52102145d22cc3
#
_entry.id   b3c6a74f346753c02d52102145d22cc3
#
_cell.length_a   1.000
_cell.length_b   1.000
_cell.length_c   1.000
_cell.angle_alpha   90.00
_cell.angle_beta   90.00
_cell.angle_gamma   90.00
#
_symmetry.space_group_name_H-M   'P 1'
#
loop_
_entity.id
_entity.type
_entity.pdbx_description
1 polymer ?
#
loop_
_entity_poly.entity_id
_entity_poly.type
_entity_poly.pdbx_seq_one_letter_code
_entity_poly.pdbx_strand_id
1 'polypeptide(L)'
;MIRVGIIGATGYAGGELVRILLNHKDAKIVWYGSRSYIDKKYYQVYQNMFQLVEDICKDDNLEELAKQVDVIFTATPQGFLAGLLTEEILSQVKIVDLSADYRIKDVATYEKWYGIEHKSPQFIEEAVYGLCEINRDKITEKTRLVANPGCYTTCSILTAYPMVKEGMIDVNTLIVDAKSGTSGAGRGAKVPNLFCEVNENMKAYGVASHRHTPEIEEQLGYAGNCQVTINFTPHLVPMNRGILATEYATLKRKPDGTLPTYEEVKAVYDKYYANEKFVRVLDKGSPETKWVEGSNYVDINFVIDERTGRIIMMGALDNLVKGAAGQAVQNMNLLFGLPESEGLELVPCFP
;
A
#
# COMPACT_ATOMS: atom_id res chain seq x y z
N MET A 1 21.38 1.71 -14.91
CA MET A 1 19.94 2.04 -15.09
C MET A 1 19.14 0.76 -15.02
N ILE A 2 18.22 0.63 -14.11
CA ILE A 2 17.39 -0.56 -13.85
C ILE A 2 16.36 -0.68 -14.99
N ARG A 3 16.30 -1.84 -15.61
CA ARG A 3 15.29 -2.12 -16.65
C ARG A 3 14.02 -2.62 -15.95
N VAL A 4 12.92 -1.91 -16.16
CA VAL A 4 11.65 -2.15 -15.49
C VAL A 4 10.62 -2.72 -16.45
N GLY A 5 9.94 -3.77 -16.02
CA GLY A 5 8.72 -4.27 -16.64
C GLY A 5 7.51 -4.05 -15.73
N ILE A 6 6.38 -3.66 -16.30
CA ILE A 6 5.13 -3.47 -15.56
C ILE A 6 4.07 -4.36 -16.19
N ILE A 7 3.59 -5.36 -15.48
CA ILE A 7 2.41 -6.15 -15.85
C ILE A 7 1.18 -5.42 -15.31
N GLY A 8 0.16 -5.22 -16.16
CA GLY A 8 -1.00 -4.41 -15.81
C GLY A 8 -0.75 -2.88 -15.89
N ALA A 9 0.18 -2.44 -16.73
CA ALA A 9 0.56 -1.02 -16.89
C ALA A 9 -0.62 -0.09 -17.25
N THR A 10 -1.71 -0.63 -17.78
CA THR A 10 -2.90 0.14 -18.19
C THR A 10 -4.01 0.18 -17.14
N GLY A 11 -3.81 -0.39 -15.95
CA GLY A 11 -4.62 -0.18 -14.74
C GLY A 11 -4.26 1.14 -14.05
N TYR A 12 -5.02 1.56 -13.02
CA TYR A 12 -4.71 2.81 -12.30
C TYR A 12 -3.37 2.75 -11.54
N ALA A 13 -3.09 1.66 -10.82
CA ALA A 13 -1.81 1.48 -10.14
C ALA A 13 -0.64 1.37 -11.14
N GLY A 14 -0.85 0.64 -12.26
CA GLY A 14 0.14 0.55 -13.33
C GLY A 14 0.42 1.90 -14.00
N GLY A 15 -0.62 2.69 -14.28
CA GLY A 15 -0.47 4.04 -14.82
C GLY A 15 0.27 4.99 -13.88
N GLU A 16 0.07 4.81 -12.58
CA GLU A 16 0.77 5.58 -11.56
C GLU A 16 2.26 5.16 -11.43
N LEU A 17 2.55 3.85 -11.54
CA LEU A 17 3.93 3.36 -11.68
C LEU A 17 4.64 4.00 -12.88
N VAL A 18 3.98 4.03 -14.05
CA VAL A 18 4.53 4.69 -15.24
C VAL A 18 4.83 6.17 -14.95
N ARG A 19 3.88 6.91 -14.37
CA ARG A 19 4.05 8.33 -14.04
C ARG A 19 5.26 8.59 -13.12
N ILE A 20 5.44 7.77 -12.10
CA ILE A 20 6.53 7.91 -11.14
C ILE A 20 7.87 7.53 -11.81
N LEU A 21 7.91 6.40 -12.48
CA LEU A 21 9.14 5.86 -13.08
C LEU A 21 9.68 6.69 -14.26
N LEU A 22 8.84 7.45 -14.95
CA LEU A 22 9.28 8.40 -15.97
C LEU A 22 10.18 9.51 -15.43
N ASN A 23 10.08 9.80 -14.11
CA ASN A 23 10.92 10.80 -13.45
C ASN A 23 12.05 10.18 -12.62
N HIS A 24 12.22 8.86 -12.69
CA HIS A 24 13.23 8.15 -11.92
C HIS A 24 14.57 8.12 -12.68
N LYS A 25 15.66 8.63 -12.06
CA LYS A 25 16.96 8.77 -12.75
C LYS A 25 17.62 7.44 -13.09
N ASP A 26 17.43 6.44 -12.23
CA ASP A 26 18.15 5.16 -12.28
C ASP A 26 17.30 4.01 -12.82
N ALA A 27 16.05 4.27 -13.23
CA ALA A 27 15.16 3.28 -13.79
C ALA A 27 14.64 3.66 -15.19
N LYS A 28 14.41 2.66 -16.04
CA LYS A 28 13.80 2.83 -17.36
C LYS A 28 12.76 1.74 -17.59
N ILE A 29 11.54 2.14 -17.92
CA ILE A 29 10.50 1.20 -18.32
C ILE A 29 10.81 0.71 -19.74
N VAL A 30 10.86 -0.62 -19.93
CA VAL A 30 11.11 -1.27 -21.21
C VAL A 30 9.98 -2.21 -21.62
N TRP A 31 9.01 -2.43 -20.73
CA TRP A 31 7.85 -3.27 -20.99
C TRP A 31 6.60 -2.71 -20.33
N TYR A 32 5.61 -2.39 -21.13
CA TYR A 32 4.30 -1.90 -20.74
C TYR A 32 3.27 -3.01 -20.95
N GLY A 33 3.10 -3.92 -19.98
CA GLY A 33 2.23 -5.08 -20.06
C GLY A 33 0.75 -4.72 -19.99
N SER A 34 -0.05 -5.25 -20.90
CA SER A 34 -1.50 -5.04 -20.94
C SER A 34 -2.19 -6.15 -21.71
N ARG A 35 -3.24 -6.75 -21.16
CA ARG A 35 -4.08 -7.74 -21.87
C ARG A 35 -5.05 -7.11 -22.86
N SER A 36 -5.51 -5.89 -22.57
CA SER A 36 -6.60 -5.25 -23.34
C SER A 36 -6.13 -4.34 -24.46
N TYR A 37 -4.84 -3.96 -24.45
CA TYR A 37 -4.32 -2.93 -25.33
C TYR A 37 -3.01 -3.34 -26.00
N ILE A 38 -2.79 -4.64 -26.24
CA ILE A 38 -1.63 -5.16 -26.97
C ILE A 38 -1.53 -4.44 -28.34
N ASP A 39 -0.30 -4.12 -28.76
CA ASP A 39 0.05 -3.42 -30.00
C ASP A 39 -0.41 -1.95 -30.09
N LYS A 40 -1.08 -1.41 -29.08
CA LYS A 40 -1.39 0.02 -29.01
C LYS A 40 -0.25 0.79 -28.36
N LYS A 41 0.03 1.99 -28.84
CA LYS A 41 0.93 2.91 -28.14
C LYS A 41 0.34 3.28 -26.78
N TYR A 42 1.17 3.36 -25.76
CA TYR A 42 0.70 3.59 -24.39
C TYR A 42 -0.12 4.88 -24.25
N TYR A 43 0.30 5.97 -24.90
CA TYR A 43 -0.45 7.23 -24.88
C TYR A 43 -1.85 7.12 -25.51
N GLN A 44 -2.15 6.14 -26.36
CA GLN A 44 -3.50 5.93 -26.89
C GLN A 44 -4.47 5.40 -25.82
N VAL A 45 -3.92 4.85 -24.74
CA VAL A 45 -4.69 4.43 -23.54
C VAL A 45 -4.80 5.56 -22.55
N TYR A 46 -3.73 6.34 -22.39
CA TYR A 46 -3.62 7.47 -21.46
C TYR A 46 -3.15 8.71 -22.22
N GLN A 47 -4.08 9.51 -22.73
CA GLN A 47 -3.80 10.67 -23.61
C GLN A 47 -2.89 11.73 -22.96
N ASN A 48 -2.86 11.82 -21.63
CA ASN A 48 -1.92 12.68 -20.90
C ASN A 48 -0.45 12.26 -21.06
N MET A 49 -0.20 11.05 -21.59
CA MET A 49 1.15 10.55 -21.91
C MET A 49 1.54 10.79 -23.38
N PHE A 50 0.72 11.55 -24.14
CA PHE A 50 1.03 11.89 -25.54
C PHE A 50 2.37 12.62 -25.64
N GLN A 51 3.23 12.20 -26.56
CA GLN A 51 4.63 12.65 -26.74
C GLN A 51 5.57 12.35 -25.55
N LEU A 52 5.10 11.72 -24.47
CA LEU A 52 5.95 11.30 -23.35
C LEU A 52 6.27 9.80 -23.43
N VAL A 53 5.31 8.97 -23.82
CA VAL A 53 5.48 7.51 -23.93
C VAL A 53 4.93 7.02 -25.27
N GLU A 54 5.84 6.80 -26.21
CA GLU A 54 5.54 6.29 -27.55
C GLU A 54 5.63 4.76 -27.65
N ASP A 55 6.04 4.10 -26.55
CA ASP A 55 6.20 2.65 -26.48
C ASP A 55 4.87 1.93 -26.68
N ILE A 56 4.97 0.71 -27.25
CA ILE A 56 3.82 -0.15 -27.54
C ILE A 56 3.52 -1.02 -26.30
N CYS A 57 2.24 -1.15 -25.98
CA CYS A 57 1.77 -2.12 -24.97
C CYS A 57 2.02 -3.55 -25.48
N LYS A 58 2.61 -4.36 -24.63
CA LYS A 58 2.90 -5.77 -24.87
C LYS A 58 1.95 -6.66 -24.07
N ASP A 59 2.00 -7.94 -24.29
CA ASP A 59 1.27 -8.90 -23.46
C ASP A 59 1.83 -9.02 -22.03
N ASP A 60 1.19 -9.86 -21.22
CA ASP A 60 1.59 -10.11 -19.85
C ASP A 60 2.41 -11.42 -19.73
N ASN A 61 3.27 -11.73 -20.68
CA ASN A 61 4.12 -12.92 -20.68
C ASN A 61 5.27 -12.77 -19.68
N LEU A 62 5.08 -13.32 -18.47
CA LEU A 62 6.00 -13.20 -17.36
C LEU A 62 7.36 -13.88 -17.65
N GLU A 63 7.37 -15.03 -18.32
CA GLU A 63 8.59 -15.78 -18.61
C GLU A 63 9.50 -15.05 -19.61
N GLU A 64 8.90 -14.44 -20.63
CA GLU A 64 9.65 -13.66 -21.60
C GLU A 64 10.14 -12.35 -21.00
N LEU A 65 9.30 -11.69 -20.22
CA LEU A 65 9.61 -10.45 -19.54
C LEU A 65 10.78 -10.62 -18.56
N ALA A 66 10.81 -11.71 -17.79
CA ALA A 66 11.88 -12.01 -16.82
C ALA A 66 13.28 -12.04 -17.44
N LYS A 67 13.40 -12.41 -18.72
CA LYS A 67 14.68 -12.43 -19.44
C LYS A 67 15.15 -11.03 -19.92
N GLN A 68 14.28 -10.04 -19.91
CA GLN A 68 14.53 -8.73 -20.53
C GLN A 68 14.70 -7.59 -19.50
N VAL A 69 14.29 -7.79 -18.24
CA VAL A 69 14.26 -6.75 -17.22
C VAL A 69 14.98 -7.16 -15.95
N ASP A 70 15.26 -6.19 -15.09
CA ASP A 70 15.90 -6.40 -13.81
C ASP A 70 14.86 -6.49 -12.68
N VAL A 71 13.69 -5.86 -12.87
CA VAL A 71 12.57 -5.90 -11.93
C VAL A 71 11.23 -5.89 -12.67
N ILE A 72 10.27 -6.63 -12.14
CA ILE A 72 8.88 -6.65 -12.60
C ILE A 72 7.97 -6.13 -11.49
N PHE A 73 7.12 -5.17 -11.84
CA PHE A 73 5.96 -4.80 -11.02
C PHE A 73 4.73 -5.53 -11.54
N THR A 74 4.01 -6.23 -10.65
CA THR A 74 2.75 -6.88 -11.00
C THR A 74 1.58 -6.11 -10.41
N ALA A 75 0.95 -5.25 -11.23
CA ALA A 75 -0.25 -4.48 -10.89
C ALA A 75 -1.52 -5.21 -11.37
N THR A 76 -1.70 -6.44 -10.92
CA THR A 76 -2.69 -7.39 -11.39
C THR A 76 -3.69 -7.80 -10.29
N PRO A 77 -4.84 -8.39 -10.64
CA PRO A 77 -5.69 -9.04 -9.66
C PRO A 77 -4.96 -10.18 -8.92
N GLN A 78 -5.41 -10.46 -7.68
CA GLN A 78 -4.94 -11.61 -6.91
C GLN A 78 -5.11 -12.93 -7.68
N GLY A 79 -4.20 -13.88 -7.42
CA GLY A 79 -4.13 -15.18 -8.09
C GLY A 79 -3.40 -15.16 -9.43
N PHE A 80 -3.10 -13.98 -9.99
CA PHE A 80 -2.39 -13.90 -11.27
C PHE A 80 -0.91 -14.29 -11.13
N LEU A 81 -0.19 -13.62 -10.24
CA LEU A 81 1.22 -13.91 -10.04
C LEU A 81 1.40 -15.30 -9.43
N ALA A 82 0.61 -15.65 -8.43
CA ALA A 82 0.66 -16.98 -7.81
C ALA A 82 0.41 -18.13 -8.81
N GLY A 83 -0.35 -17.87 -9.88
CA GLY A 83 -0.59 -18.86 -10.93
C GLY A 83 0.54 -19.04 -11.94
N LEU A 84 1.50 -18.13 -11.98
CA LEU A 84 2.57 -18.10 -13.00
C LEU A 84 3.99 -18.17 -12.41
N LEU A 85 4.15 -17.83 -11.12
CA LEU A 85 5.48 -17.71 -10.50
C LEU A 85 6.14 -19.07 -10.37
N THR A 86 7.39 -19.14 -10.84
CA THR A 86 8.25 -20.31 -10.74
C THR A 86 9.62 -19.93 -10.18
N GLU A 87 10.38 -20.91 -9.72
CA GLU A 87 11.77 -20.69 -9.27
C GLU A 87 12.65 -20.20 -10.43
N GLU A 88 12.39 -20.67 -11.64
CA GLU A 88 13.11 -20.23 -12.84
C GLU A 88 12.93 -18.72 -13.06
N ILE A 89 11.71 -18.20 -12.93
CA ILE A 89 11.43 -16.76 -13.06
C ILE A 89 12.14 -15.99 -11.95
N LEU A 90 12.00 -16.39 -10.68
CA LEU A 90 12.64 -15.70 -9.55
C LEU A 90 14.17 -15.77 -9.56
N SER A 91 14.76 -16.74 -10.26
CA SER A 91 16.21 -16.79 -10.44
C SER A 91 16.74 -15.75 -11.42
N GLN A 92 15.89 -15.18 -12.27
CA GLN A 92 16.24 -14.25 -13.35
C GLN A 92 15.93 -12.80 -13.04
N VAL A 93 14.89 -12.53 -12.23
CA VAL A 93 14.34 -11.18 -12.04
C VAL A 93 13.79 -10.98 -10.64
N LYS A 94 13.88 -9.75 -10.14
CA LYS A 94 13.21 -9.34 -8.91
C LYS A 94 11.75 -8.99 -9.18
N ILE A 95 10.85 -9.26 -8.23
CA ILE A 95 9.42 -8.99 -8.37
C ILE A 95 8.93 -8.14 -7.19
N VAL A 96 8.19 -7.07 -7.50
CA VAL A 96 7.40 -6.30 -6.54
C VAL A 96 5.93 -6.51 -6.90
N ASP A 97 5.24 -7.29 -6.08
CA ASP A 97 3.85 -7.68 -6.31
C ASP A 97 2.89 -6.73 -5.60
N LEU A 98 2.05 -6.05 -6.38
CA LEU A 98 0.99 -5.17 -5.85
C LEU A 98 -0.32 -5.93 -5.63
N SER A 99 -0.38 -7.22 -5.99
CA SER A 99 -1.51 -8.09 -5.63
C SER A 99 -1.44 -8.52 -4.16
N ALA A 100 -2.36 -9.35 -3.73
CA ALA A 100 -2.37 -9.85 -2.37
C ALA A 100 -1.69 -11.21 -2.19
N ASP A 101 -1.16 -11.79 -3.28
CA ASP A 101 -0.80 -13.20 -3.32
C ASP A 101 0.25 -13.61 -2.27
N TYR A 102 1.14 -12.70 -1.88
CA TYR A 102 2.24 -13.01 -0.94
C TYR A 102 2.24 -12.16 0.33
N ARG A 103 1.14 -11.43 0.62
CA ARG A 103 1.08 -10.53 1.78
C ARG A 103 0.83 -11.25 3.10
N ILE A 104 0.03 -12.32 3.07
CA ILE A 104 -0.40 -13.09 4.24
C ILE A 104 0.39 -14.38 4.32
N LYS A 105 1.00 -14.65 5.47
CA LYS A 105 1.85 -15.83 5.66
C LYS A 105 1.04 -17.13 5.77
N ASP A 106 -0.13 -17.08 6.39
CA ASP A 106 -0.99 -18.26 6.51
C ASP A 106 -1.83 -18.47 5.26
N VAL A 107 -1.54 -19.55 4.52
CA VAL A 107 -2.24 -19.93 3.29
C VAL A 107 -3.74 -20.10 3.51
N ALA A 108 -4.14 -20.74 4.61
CA ALA A 108 -5.56 -20.98 4.89
C ALA A 108 -6.33 -19.67 5.12
N THR A 109 -5.70 -18.68 5.77
CA THR A 109 -6.24 -17.34 5.93
C THR A 109 -6.37 -16.64 4.58
N TYR A 110 -5.33 -16.69 3.73
CA TYR A 110 -5.41 -16.13 2.38
C TYR A 110 -6.57 -16.72 1.60
N GLU A 111 -6.66 -18.05 1.51
CA GLU A 111 -7.70 -18.76 0.75
C GLU A 111 -9.11 -18.45 1.27
N LYS A 112 -9.27 -18.41 2.59
CA LYS A 112 -10.54 -18.06 3.24
C LYS A 112 -11.00 -16.64 2.87
N TRP A 113 -10.10 -15.64 2.92
CA TRP A 113 -10.47 -14.24 2.72
C TRP A 113 -10.54 -13.82 1.25
N TYR A 114 -9.76 -14.46 0.39
CA TYR A 114 -9.75 -14.16 -1.05
C TYR A 114 -10.66 -15.08 -1.86
N GLY A 115 -11.05 -16.22 -1.31
CA GLY A 115 -11.95 -17.20 -1.96
C GLY A 115 -11.33 -17.90 -3.15
N ILE A 116 -10.00 -17.99 -3.19
CA ILE A 116 -9.22 -18.63 -4.25
C ILE A 116 -8.11 -19.48 -3.65
N GLU A 117 -7.73 -20.55 -4.32
CA GLU A 117 -6.59 -21.40 -3.96
C GLU A 117 -5.27 -20.69 -4.27
N HIS A 118 -4.31 -20.73 -3.34
CA HIS A 118 -2.96 -20.19 -3.56
C HIS A 118 -2.13 -21.18 -4.38
N LYS A 119 -1.76 -20.79 -5.61
CA LYS A 119 -1.11 -21.71 -6.58
C LYS A 119 0.39 -21.90 -6.39
N SER A 120 1.05 -21.03 -5.62
CA SER A 120 2.50 -21.11 -5.36
C SER A 120 2.87 -20.77 -3.91
N PRO A 121 2.30 -21.53 -2.92
CA PRO A 121 2.50 -21.22 -1.50
C PRO A 121 3.96 -21.38 -1.05
N GLN A 122 4.79 -22.12 -1.78
CA GLN A 122 6.21 -22.31 -1.49
C GLN A 122 7.03 -21.01 -1.49
N PHE A 123 6.54 -19.93 -2.13
CA PHE A 123 7.23 -18.64 -2.17
C PHE A 123 6.77 -17.65 -1.08
N ILE A 124 5.72 -17.98 -0.30
CA ILE A 124 5.19 -17.09 0.73
C ILE A 124 6.24 -16.78 1.81
N GLU A 125 7.00 -17.78 2.24
CA GLU A 125 8.02 -17.59 3.28
C GLU A 125 9.15 -16.69 2.81
N GLU A 126 9.53 -16.78 1.53
CA GLU A 126 10.58 -15.93 0.94
C GLU A 126 10.11 -14.48 0.75
N ALA A 127 8.83 -14.28 0.46
CA ALA A 127 8.28 -12.96 0.18
C ALA A 127 8.42 -12.03 1.39
N VAL A 128 9.02 -10.86 1.17
CA VAL A 128 9.13 -9.82 2.19
C VAL A 128 7.94 -8.88 2.08
N TYR A 129 7.25 -8.64 3.21
CA TYR A 129 6.18 -7.64 3.25
C TYR A 129 6.75 -6.23 3.13
N GLY A 130 6.43 -5.56 2.04
CA GLY A 130 7.09 -4.36 1.56
C GLY A 130 6.57 -3.05 2.15
N LEU A 131 6.29 -2.98 3.45
CA LEU A 131 6.08 -1.72 4.15
C LEU A 131 7.44 -1.24 4.70
N CYS A 132 8.10 -0.36 3.95
CA CYS A 132 9.50 0.01 4.16
C CYS A 132 9.76 0.55 5.56
N GLU A 133 8.88 1.35 6.12
CA GLU A 133 9.03 1.99 7.43
C GLU A 133 9.14 0.99 8.59
N ILE A 134 8.65 -0.23 8.40
CA ILE A 134 8.69 -1.28 9.45
C ILE A 134 9.52 -2.51 9.07
N ASN A 135 9.84 -2.69 7.78
CA ASN A 135 10.52 -3.89 7.28
C ASN A 135 11.76 -3.58 6.41
N ARG A 136 12.26 -2.35 6.42
CA ARG A 136 13.42 -1.91 5.61
C ARG A 136 14.59 -2.88 5.69
N ASP A 137 14.94 -3.30 6.90
CA ASP A 137 16.10 -4.18 7.14
C ASP A 137 15.94 -5.58 6.53
N LYS A 138 14.72 -5.97 6.19
CA LYS A 138 14.42 -7.26 5.54
C LYS A 138 14.48 -7.18 4.01
N ILE A 139 14.39 -5.96 3.45
CA ILE A 139 14.43 -5.73 2.01
C ILE A 139 15.87 -5.39 1.62
N THR A 140 16.54 -6.31 0.97
CA THR A 140 17.94 -6.20 0.59
C THR A 140 18.14 -6.52 -0.88
N GLU A 141 19.35 -6.28 -1.39
CA GLU A 141 19.72 -6.68 -2.76
C GLU A 141 19.58 -8.19 -3.02
N LYS A 142 19.51 -9.02 -1.98
CA LYS A 142 19.29 -10.46 -2.11
C LYS A 142 17.79 -10.83 -2.17
N THR A 143 16.91 -9.93 -1.78
CA THR A 143 15.46 -10.16 -1.82
C THR A 143 15.01 -10.26 -3.27
N ARG A 144 14.26 -11.32 -3.60
CA ARG A 144 13.77 -11.60 -4.96
C ARG A 144 12.29 -11.25 -5.11
N LEU A 145 11.50 -11.37 -4.05
CA LEU A 145 10.05 -11.18 -4.05
C LEU A 145 9.65 -10.24 -2.91
N VAL A 146 8.97 -9.15 -3.25
CA VAL A 146 8.39 -8.22 -2.29
C VAL A 146 6.88 -8.19 -2.47
N ALA A 147 6.14 -8.44 -1.39
CA ALA A 147 4.70 -8.30 -1.31
C ALA A 147 4.38 -6.84 -0.92
N ASN A 148 4.00 -6.03 -1.90
CA ASN A 148 3.67 -4.62 -1.67
C ASN A 148 2.33 -4.50 -0.93
N PRO A 149 2.23 -3.71 0.15
CA PRO A 149 1.02 -3.58 0.97
C PRO A 149 -0.22 -3.13 0.21
N GLY A 150 -1.40 -3.43 0.74
CA GLY A 150 -2.65 -2.83 0.29
C GLY A 150 -2.76 -1.36 0.71
N CYS A 151 -3.57 -0.59 0.00
CA CYS A 151 -3.66 0.87 0.24
C CYS A 151 -4.22 1.22 1.62
N TYR A 152 -5.29 0.56 2.05
CA TYR A 152 -5.81 0.73 3.41
C TYR A 152 -4.86 0.19 4.46
N THR A 153 -4.18 -0.92 4.16
CA THR A 153 -3.26 -1.57 5.11
C THR A 153 -2.06 -0.68 5.38
N THR A 154 -1.49 -0.06 4.35
CA THR A 154 -0.42 0.93 4.51
C THR A 154 -0.85 2.06 5.46
N CYS A 155 -2.01 2.66 5.22
CA CYS A 155 -2.52 3.75 6.06
C CYS A 155 -2.75 3.30 7.50
N SER A 156 -3.51 2.21 7.68
CA SER A 156 -3.92 1.76 9.00
C SER A 156 -2.75 1.21 9.83
N ILE A 157 -1.86 0.45 9.19
CA ILE A 157 -0.70 -0.08 9.92
C ILE A 157 0.20 1.07 10.38
N LEU A 158 0.57 2.01 9.50
CA LEU A 158 1.43 3.13 9.89
C LEU A 158 0.77 4.00 10.97
N THR A 159 -0.55 4.15 10.95
CA THR A 159 -1.27 4.95 11.96
C THR A 159 -1.25 4.29 13.33
N ALA A 160 -1.51 2.96 13.44
CA ALA A 160 -1.61 2.26 14.72
C ALA A 160 -0.28 1.66 15.22
N TYR A 161 0.69 1.44 14.33
CA TYR A 161 1.91 0.68 14.61
C TYR A 161 2.66 1.12 15.88
N PRO A 162 2.95 2.42 16.11
CA PRO A 162 3.70 2.84 17.29
C PRO A 162 2.99 2.46 18.60
N MET A 163 1.67 2.64 18.66
CA MET A 163 0.86 2.39 19.83
C MET A 163 0.72 0.89 20.14
N VAL A 164 0.62 0.07 19.09
CA VAL A 164 0.60 -1.40 19.22
C VAL A 164 1.97 -1.92 19.62
N LYS A 165 3.04 -1.42 18.99
CA LYS A 165 4.43 -1.85 19.24
C LYS A 165 4.88 -1.58 20.67
N GLU A 166 4.52 -0.43 21.22
CA GLU A 166 4.81 -0.08 22.61
C GLU A 166 3.77 -0.60 23.63
N GLY A 167 2.76 -1.32 23.14
CA GLY A 167 1.73 -1.92 23.99
C GLY A 167 0.89 -0.90 24.75
N MET A 168 0.73 0.32 24.24
CA MET A 168 0.03 1.42 24.90
C MET A 168 -1.49 1.36 24.78
N ILE A 169 -2.01 0.53 23.89
CA ILE A 169 -3.45 0.33 23.68
C ILE A 169 -3.88 -1.10 23.97
N ASP A 170 -5.16 -1.28 24.29
CA ASP A 170 -5.79 -2.58 24.25
C ASP A 170 -6.17 -2.91 22.80
N VAL A 171 -5.38 -3.79 22.18
CA VAL A 171 -5.53 -4.17 20.76
C VAL A 171 -6.89 -4.82 20.45
N ASN A 172 -7.58 -5.39 21.45
CA ASN A 172 -8.90 -5.98 21.25
C ASN A 172 -10.01 -4.93 21.10
N THR A 173 -9.70 -3.66 21.37
CA THR A 173 -10.62 -2.54 21.23
C THR A 173 -10.35 -1.71 19.97
N LEU A 174 -9.39 -2.14 19.11
CA LEU A 174 -9.00 -1.40 17.93
C LEU A 174 -10.08 -1.46 16.86
N ILE A 175 -10.58 -0.29 16.51
CA ILE A 175 -11.53 -0.07 15.41
C ILE A 175 -10.85 0.79 14.36
N VAL A 176 -10.91 0.37 13.11
CA VAL A 176 -10.39 1.10 11.95
C VAL A 176 -11.58 1.49 11.05
N ASP A 177 -11.92 2.76 11.06
CA ASP A 177 -12.97 3.34 10.21
C ASP A 177 -12.31 4.16 9.10
N ALA A 178 -12.27 3.61 7.88
CA ALA A 178 -11.48 4.16 6.80
C ALA A 178 -12.33 4.59 5.58
N LYS A 179 -11.94 5.69 4.95
CA LYS A 179 -12.58 6.27 3.77
C LYS A 179 -11.59 6.22 2.61
N SER A 180 -12.04 5.84 1.42
CA SER A 180 -11.21 5.78 0.21
C SER A 180 -11.90 6.42 -0.99
N GLY A 181 -11.11 7.10 -1.80
CA GLY A 181 -11.50 7.50 -3.12
C GLY A 181 -11.73 6.30 -4.05
N THR A 182 -12.50 6.53 -5.10
CA THR A 182 -13.02 5.49 -6.02
C THR A 182 -11.95 4.82 -6.88
N SER A 183 -10.82 5.46 -7.10
CA SER A 183 -9.70 4.85 -7.85
C SER A 183 -9.16 3.57 -7.21
N GLY A 184 -9.37 3.39 -5.89
CA GLY A 184 -9.02 2.16 -5.17
C GLY A 184 -9.78 0.91 -5.64
N ALA A 185 -10.93 1.09 -6.29
CA ALA A 185 -11.70 0.00 -6.89
C ALA A 185 -11.18 -0.46 -8.27
N GLY A 186 -10.16 0.21 -8.81
CA GLY A 186 -9.55 -0.07 -10.11
C GLY A 186 -10.30 0.53 -11.29
N ARG A 187 -9.70 0.43 -12.49
CA ARG A 187 -10.20 1.05 -13.72
C ARG A 187 -11.35 0.29 -14.38
N GLY A 188 -11.57 -0.96 -14.00
CA GLY A 188 -12.64 -1.79 -14.59
C GLY A 188 -14.03 -1.19 -14.32
N ALA A 189 -14.82 -0.99 -15.37
CA ALA A 189 -16.19 -0.48 -15.26
C ALA A 189 -17.07 -1.49 -14.52
N LYS A 190 -17.62 -1.07 -13.38
CA LYS A 190 -18.61 -1.81 -12.58
C LYS A 190 -19.69 -0.84 -12.16
N VAL A 191 -20.95 -1.30 -12.12
CA VAL A 191 -22.09 -0.45 -11.74
C VAL A 191 -21.80 0.37 -10.47
N PRO A 192 -21.33 -0.20 -9.35
CA PRO A 192 -21.09 0.59 -8.14
C PRO A 192 -20.02 1.69 -8.25
N ASN A 193 -19.24 1.71 -9.35
CA ASN A 193 -18.16 2.67 -9.58
C ASN A 193 -18.50 3.69 -10.69
N LEU A 194 -19.69 3.62 -11.26
CA LEU A 194 -20.13 4.59 -12.27
C LEU A 194 -20.38 5.97 -11.61
N PHE A 195 -20.19 7.04 -12.38
CA PHE A 195 -20.28 8.41 -11.88
C PHE A 195 -21.60 8.68 -11.13
N CYS A 196 -22.74 8.32 -11.72
CA CYS A 196 -24.04 8.53 -11.09
C CYS A 196 -24.31 7.67 -9.84
N GLU A 197 -23.55 6.59 -9.64
CA GLU A 197 -23.66 5.76 -8.46
C GLU A 197 -22.76 6.22 -7.31
N VAL A 198 -21.68 6.93 -7.64
CA VAL A 198 -20.66 7.38 -6.69
C VAL A 198 -20.84 8.84 -6.32
N ASN A 199 -21.22 9.71 -7.29
CA ASN A 199 -21.34 11.13 -7.05
C ASN A 199 -22.39 11.43 -5.97
N GLU A 200 -22.06 12.32 -5.02
CA GLU A 200 -22.94 12.69 -3.90
C GLU A 200 -23.37 11.50 -3.01
N ASN A 201 -22.63 10.40 -3.03
CA ASN A 201 -22.94 9.17 -2.31
C ASN A 201 -21.72 8.65 -1.54
N MET A 202 -21.93 8.25 -0.30
CA MET A 202 -20.93 7.60 0.53
C MET A 202 -21.51 6.31 1.12
N LYS A 203 -20.75 5.22 1.04
CA LYS A 203 -21.22 3.92 1.54
C LYS A 203 -20.11 3.09 2.17
N ALA A 204 -20.42 2.39 3.25
CA ALA A 204 -19.60 1.31 3.74
C ALA A 204 -19.66 0.11 2.79
N TYR A 205 -18.56 -0.61 2.65
CA TYR A 205 -18.51 -1.84 1.84
C TYR A 205 -17.60 -2.87 2.49
N GLY A 206 -17.81 -4.15 2.18
CA GLY A 206 -17.00 -5.23 2.74
C GLY A 206 -16.98 -5.24 4.28
N VAL A 207 -18.07 -4.79 4.93
CA VAL A 207 -18.17 -4.73 6.39
C VAL A 207 -17.97 -6.12 6.98
N ALA A 208 -17.05 -6.25 7.95
CA ALA A 208 -16.61 -7.50 8.56
C ALA A 208 -16.12 -8.59 7.59
N SER A 209 -15.87 -8.23 6.31
CA SER A 209 -15.47 -9.17 5.26
C SER A 209 -14.44 -8.62 4.28
N HIS A 210 -13.91 -7.43 4.52
CA HIS A 210 -12.93 -6.81 3.63
C HIS A 210 -11.58 -7.53 3.70
N ARG A 211 -11.01 -7.83 2.56
CA ARG A 211 -9.79 -8.63 2.38
C ARG A 211 -8.51 -8.03 2.99
N HIS A 212 -8.50 -6.74 3.32
CA HIS A 212 -7.38 -6.11 4.03
C HIS A 212 -7.40 -6.38 5.55
N THR A 213 -8.51 -6.89 6.11
CA THR A 213 -8.60 -7.17 7.54
C THR A 213 -7.48 -8.09 8.04
N PRO A 214 -7.30 -9.31 7.48
CA PRO A 214 -6.27 -10.22 7.97
C PRO A 214 -4.85 -9.69 7.75
N GLU A 215 -4.61 -8.88 6.73
CA GLU A 215 -3.32 -8.25 6.46
C GLU A 215 -2.97 -7.23 7.57
N ILE A 216 -3.92 -6.40 7.99
CA ILE A 216 -3.73 -5.45 9.10
C ILE A 216 -3.51 -6.19 10.42
N GLU A 217 -4.34 -7.20 10.70
CA GLU A 217 -4.25 -8.03 11.92
C GLU A 217 -2.89 -8.73 12.03
N GLU A 218 -2.42 -9.33 10.93
CA GLU A 218 -1.13 -10.04 10.89
C GLU A 218 0.04 -9.10 11.17
N GLN A 219 0.10 -7.97 10.47
CA GLN A 219 1.23 -7.03 10.61
C GLN A 219 1.25 -6.32 11.98
N LEU A 220 0.09 -5.93 12.50
CA LEU A 220 0.00 -5.38 13.85
C LEU A 220 0.25 -6.46 14.91
N GLY A 221 -0.13 -7.71 14.63
CA GLY A 221 0.19 -8.86 15.47
C GLY A 221 1.70 -9.08 15.62
N TYR A 222 2.43 -9.01 14.51
CA TYR A 222 3.91 -9.06 14.54
C TYR A 222 4.50 -7.87 15.29
N ALA A 223 3.94 -6.68 15.13
CA ALA A 223 4.40 -5.49 15.85
C ALA A 223 4.27 -5.65 17.38
N GLY A 224 3.09 -6.06 17.84
CA GLY A 224 2.77 -6.20 19.27
C GLY A 224 3.19 -7.55 19.88
N ASN A 225 3.69 -8.48 19.08
CA ASN A 225 3.95 -9.87 19.48
C ASN A 225 2.74 -10.51 20.18
N CYS A 226 1.54 -10.28 19.64
CA CYS A 226 0.26 -10.76 20.18
C CYS A 226 -0.75 -11.00 19.04
N GLN A 227 -1.82 -11.72 19.36
CA GLN A 227 -2.94 -11.79 18.43
C GLN A 227 -3.69 -10.46 18.43
N VAL A 228 -3.95 -9.93 17.24
CA VAL A 228 -4.75 -8.71 17.03
C VAL A 228 -6.01 -9.09 16.27
N THR A 229 -7.14 -8.58 16.70
CA THR A 229 -8.42 -8.69 16.00
C THR A 229 -9.08 -7.32 15.96
N ILE A 230 -9.40 -6.85 14.76
CA ILE A 230 -9.92 -5.50 14.54
C ILE A 230 -11.35 -5.49 14.00
N ASN A 231 -12.07 -4.40 14.26
CA ASN A 231 -13.20 -4.03 13.43
C ASN A 231 -12.71 -3.10 12.33
N PHE A 232 -12.66 -3.60 11.10
CA PHE A 232 -12.31 -2.79 9.93
C PHE A 232 -13.55 -2.50 9.09
N THR A 233 -13.86 -1.21 8.93
CA THR A 233 -15.02 -0.74 8.16
C THR A 233 -14.57 0.27 7.11
N PRO A 234 -14.31 -0.16 5.87
CA PRO A 234 -13.97 0.76 4.78
C PRO A 234 -15.22 1.40 4.19
N HIS A 235 -15.06 2.65 3.73
CA HIS A 235 -16.09 3.39 3.02
C HIS A 235 -15.56 3.86 1.65
N LEU A 236 -16.42 3.80 0.64
CA LEU A 236 -16.18 4.47 -0.62
C LEU A 236 -16.81 5.86 -0.56
N VAL A 237 -16.02 6.88 -0.88
CA VAL A 237 -16.45 8.28 -0.85
C VAL A 237 -16.31 8.93 -2.24
N PRO A 238 -17.08 10.00 -2.55
CA PRO A 238 -17.14 10.60 -3.88
C PRO A 238 -15.93 11.50 -4.16
N MET A 239 -14.75 10.94 -4.10
CA MET A 239 -13.50 11.56 -4.51
C MET A 239 -12.68 10.58 -5.36
N ASN A 240 -11.74 11.08 -6.15
CA ASN A 240 -10.92 10.23 -7.00
C ASN A 240 -9.85 9.49 -6.21
N ARG A 241 -9.07 10.19 -5.41
CA ARG A 241 -7.89 9.70 -4.69
C ARG A 241 -7.99 9.99 -3.19
N GLY A 242 -7.15 9.33 -2.44
CA GLY A 242 -6.95 9.54 -1.01
C GLY A 242 -7.58 8.45 -0.16
N ILE A 243 -6.92 8.18 0.95
CA ILE A 243 -7.45 7.41 2.08
C ILE A 243 -7.33 8.26 3.32
N LEU A 244 -8.39 8.29 4.11
CA LEU A 244 -8.41 8.77 5.48
C LEU A 244 -8.84 7.62 6.40
N ALA A 245 -7.94 7.16 7.27
CA ALA A 245 -8.26 6.22 8.32
C ALA A 245 -8.44 6.96 9.65
N THR A 246 -9.52 6.66 10.37
CA THR A 246 -9.73 7.11 11.75
C THR A 246 -9.82 5.86 12.61
N GLU A 247 -8.92 5.75 13.57
CA GLU A 247 -8.74 4.55 14.37
C GLU A 247 -8.97 4.86 15.85
N TYR A 248 -9.67 3.98 16.51
CA TYR A 248 -10.06 4.15 17.90
C TYR A 248 -9.57 2.96 18.72
N ALA A 249 -8.92 3.23 19.84
CA ALA A 249 -8.54 2.18 20.80
C ALA A 249 -8.60 2.69 22.23
N THR A 250 -8.78 1.77 23.18
CA THR A 250 -8.68 2.08 24.62
C THR A 250 -7.21 2.18 25.00
N LEU A 251 -6.82 3.31 25.61
CA LEU A 251 -5.47 3.48 26.16
C LEU A 251 -5.30 2.59 27.41
N LYS A 252 -4.18 1.92 27.51
CA LYS A 252 -3.80 1.26 28.76
C LYS A 252 -3.36 2.31 29.77
N ARG A 253 -3.89 2.18 31.00
CA ARG A 253 -3.50 3.05 32.09
C ARG A 253 -2.11 2.68 32.62
N LYS A 254 -1.39 3.67 33.08
CA LYS A 254 -0.11 3.51 33.77
C LYS A 254 -0.34 2.82 35.14
N PRO A 255 0.72 2.31 35.78
CA PRO A 255 0.61 1.65 37.10
C PRO A 255 -0.05 2.52 38.20
N ASP A 256 0.06 3.85 38.07
CA ASP A 256 -0.57 4.82 38.97
C ASP A 256 -2.06 5.08 38.64
N GLY A 257 -2.60 4.42 37.62
CA GLY A 257 -3.98 4.56 37.19
C GLY A 257 -4.25 5.72 36.24
N THR A 258 -3.26 6.56 35.93
CA THR A 258 -3.40 7.67 34.99
C THR A 258 -3.35 7.22 33.54
N LEU A 259 -3.89 8.02 32.63
CA LEU A 259 -3.69 7.83 31.19
C LEU A 259 -2.29 8.35 30.76
N PRO A 260 -1.72 7.83 29.67
CA PRO A 260 -0.58 8.46 29.03
C PRO A 260 -0.89 9.91 28.65
N THR A 261 0.09 10.80 28.77
CA THR A 261 -0.05 12.21 28.33
C THR A 261 0.13 12.34 26.83
N TYR A 262 -0.21 13.51 26.28
CA TYR A 262 0.05 13.84 24.88
C TYR A 262 1.55 13.70 24.54
N GLU A 263 2.43 14.21 25.39
CA GLU A 263 3.87 14.18 25.21
C GLU A 263 4.43 12.76 25.22
N GLU A 264 3.90 11.89 26.08
CA GLU A 264 4.30 10.49 26.13
C GLU A 264 3.90 9.76 24.84
N VAL A 265 2.69 9.98 24.33
CA VAL A 265 2.22 9.40 23.07
C VAL A 265 3.00 10.00 21.88
N LYS A 266 3.21 11.33 21.86
CA LYS A 266 3.99 12.00 20.80
C LYS A 266 5.41 11.44 20.73
N ALA A 267 6.06 11.25 21.88
CA ALA A 267 7.40 10.66 21.95
C ALA A 267 7.45 9.24 21.35
N VAL A 268 6.38 8.48 21.48
CA VAL A 268 6.26 7.15 20.87
C VAL A 268 6.17 7.27 19.34
N TYR A 269 5.35 8.15 18.81
CA TYR A 269 5.31 8.39 17.36
C TYR A 269 6.65 8.90 16.83
N ASP A 270 7.29 9.83 17.53
CA ASP A 270 8.59 10.38 17.14
C ASP A 270 9.70 9.31 17.16
N LYS A 271 9.67 8.38 18.12
CA LYS A 271 10.61 7.26 18.19
C LYS A 271 10.64 6.46 16.89
N TYR A 272 9.49 6.25 16.27
CA TYR A 272 9.38 5.44 15.05
C TYR A 272 9.48 6.26 13.78
N TYR A 273 9.02 7.51 13.77
CA TYR A 273 8.80 8.27 12.53
C TYR A 273 9.64 9.53 12.37
N ALA A 274 10.41 9.97 13.38
CA ALA A 274 11.23 11.18 13.25
C ALA A 274 12.25 11.13 12.09
N ASN A 275 12.69 9.93 11.70
CA ASN A 275 13.64 9.73 10.60
C ASN A 275 12.98 9.14 9.33
N GLU A 276 11.67 8.95 9.33
CA GLU A 276 10.93 8.42 8.18
C GLU A 276 10.51 9.54 7.24
N LYS A 277 11.19 9.63 6.10
CA LYS A 277 10.98 10.73 5.13
C LYS A 277 9.52 10.87 4.70
N PHE A 278 8.81 9.78 4.55
CA PHE A 278 7.46 9.77 4.00
C PHE A 278 6.36 9.70 5.05
N VAL A 279 6.69 9.66 6.33
CA VAL A 279 5.70 9.72 7.42
C VAL A 279 5.84 11.02 8.17
N ARG A 280 4.78 11.84 8.16
CA ARG A 280 4.74 13.13 8.84
C ARG A 280 3.77 13.06 10.02
N VAL A 281 4.29 13.15 11.22
CA VAL A 281 3.46 13.30 12.44
C VAL A 281 3.18 14.78 12.62
N LEU A 282 1.95 15.19 12.37
CA LEU A 282 1.56 16.60 12.36
C LEU A 282 1.60 17.20 13.76
N ASP A 283 2.08 18.43 13.88
CA ASP A 283 2.11 19.16 15.15
C ASP A 283 0.70 19.61 15.58
N LYS A 284 -0.19 19.87 14.63
CA LYS A 284 -1.55 20.38 14.86
C LYS A 284 -2.51 19.91 13.78
N GLY A 285 -3.78 19.88 14.10
CA GLY A 285 -4.86 19.60 13.16
C GLY A 285 -5.04 18.11 12.87
N SER A 286 -5.96 17.78 12.00
CA SER A 286 -6.22 16.43 11.52
C SER A 286 -5.64 16.25 10.12
N PRO A 287 -5.12 15.07 9.78
CA PRO A 287 -4.68 14.78 8.41
C PRO A 287 -5.81 14.95 7.40
N GLU A 288 -5.48 15.45 6.22
CA GLU A 288 -6.41 15.64 5.11
C GLU A 288 -5.89 14.96 3.85
N THR A 289 -6.77 14.33 3.08
CA THR A 289 -6.39 13.63 1.85
C THR A 289 -5.79 14.57 0.80
N LYS A 290 -6.20 15.84 0.75
CA LYS A 290 -5.65 16.85 -0.16
C LYS A 290 -4.18 17.20 0.12
N TRP A 291 -3.73 17.10 1.37
CA TRP A 291 -2.36 17.48 1.73
C TRP A 291 -1.32 16.44 1.33
N VAL A 292 -1.78 15.26 0.90
CA VAL A 292 -0.92 14.14 0.50
C VAL A 292 -1.16 13.67 -0.94
N GLU A 293 -2.15 14.26 -1.63
CA GLU A 293 -2.53 13.85 -2.99
C GLU A 293 -1.36 13.96 -3.98
N GLY A 294 -1.14 12.91 -4.76
CA GLY A 294 -0.09 12.82 -5.77
C GLY A 294 1.31 12.58 -5.21
N SER A 295 1.47 12.42 -3.90
CA SER A 295 2.76 12.27 -3.22
C SER A 295 2.89 10.94 -2.46
N ASN A 296 4.12 10.60 -2.07
CA ASN A 296 4.40 9.42 -1.26
C ASN A 296 4.30 9.66 0.26
N TYR A 297 3.76 10.82 0.68
CA TYR A 297 3.62 11.13 2.10
C TYR A 297 2.42 10.47 2.75
N VAL A 298 2.58 10.16 4.04
CA VAL A 298 1.51 9.80 4.97
C VAL A 298 1.51 10.85 6.08
N ASP A 299 0.38 11.50 6.29
CA ASP A 299 0.17 12.40 7.42
C ASP A 299 -0.54 11.65 8.54
N ILE A 300 -0.02 11.75 9.75
CA ILE A 300 -0.57 11.10 10.95
C ILE A 300 -0.74 12.14 12.04
N ASN A 301 -1.82 12.04 12.80
CA ASN A 301 -1.99 12.71 14.08
C ASN A 301 -2.90 11.90 15.00
N PHE A 302 -2.96 12.28 16.27
CA PHE A 302 -3.79 11.62 17.28
C PHE A 302 -4.39 12.62 18.28
N VAL A 303 -5.45 12.18 18.95
CA VAL A 303 -6.09 12.89 20.06
C VAL A 303 -6.35 11.90 21.17
N ILE A 304 -6.04 12.28 22.41
CA ILE A 304 -6.44 11.54 23.60
C ILE A 304 -7.77 12.10 24.10
N ASP A 305 -8.82 11.28 24.06
CA ASP A 305 -10.10 11.62 24.69
C ASP A 305 -10.08 11.12 26.13
N GLU A 306 -9.64 11.98 27.04
CA GLU A 306 -9.53 11.66 28.48
C GLU A 306 -10.87 11.23 29.09
N ARG A 307 -11.99 11.79 28.59
CA ARG A 307 -13.34 11.49 29.07
C ARG A 307 -13.73 10.03 28.84
N THR A 308 -13.29 9.45 27.70
CA THR A 308 -13.58 8.06 27.34
C THR A 308 -12.42 7.11 27.63
N GLY A 309 -11.23 7.64 27.91
CA GLY A 309 -10.00 6.87 28.04
C GLY A 309 -9.51 6.27 26.73
N ARG A 310 -9.90 6.86 25.60
CA ARG A 310 -9.54 6.38 24.26
C ARG A 310 -8.53 7.30 23.57
N ILE A 311 -7.73 6.71 22.71
CA ILE A 311 -6.98 7.42 21.70
C ILE A 311 -7.74 7.34 20.37
N ILE A 312 -7.76 8.46 19.66
CA ILE A 312 -8.26 8.58 18.29
C ILE A 312 -7.03 8.87 17.43
N MET A 313 -6.64 7.92 16.61
CA MET A 313 -5.50 8.01 15.71
C MET A 313 -6.01 8.26 14.29
N MET A 314 -5.37 9.12 13.55
CA MET A 314 -5.80 9.50 12.20
C MET A 314 -4.62 9.43 11.24
N GLY A 315 -4.84 8.85 10.07
CA GLY A 315 -3.85 8.77 8.99
C GLY A 315 -4.45 9.12 7.64
N ALA A 316 -3.70 9.85 6.82
CA ALA A 316 -4.09 10.14 5.44
C ALA A 316 -2.94 9.88 4.47
N LEU A 317 -3.26 9.31 3.31
CA LEU A 317 -2.31 9.08 2.21
C LEU A 317 -3.02 9.10 0.84
N ASP A 318 -2.24 9.21 -0.25
CA ASP A 318 -2.75 8.93 -1.60
C ASP A 318 -2.76 7.41 -1.85
N ASN A 319 -3.95 6.85 -2.09
CA ASN A 319 -4.15 5.41 -2.26
C ASN A 319 -3.44 4.82 -3.49
N LEU A 320 -3.13 5.61 -4.51
CA LEU A 320 -2.41 5.16 -5.70
C LEU A 320 -0.89 5.37 -5.59
N VAL A 321 -0.44 6.34 -4.80
CA VAL A 321 1.00 6.60 -4.60
C VAL A 321 1.50 5.81 -3.38
N LYS A 322 1.46 6.37 -2.18
CA LYS A 322 1.92 5.65 -0.97
C LYS A 322 1.14 4.37 -0.71
N GLY A 323 -0.14 4.37 -1.05
CA GLY A 323 -0.98 3.17 -0.92
C GLY A 323 -0.70 2.07 -1.95
N ALA A 324 0.07 2.34 -3.02
CA ALA A 324 0.30 1.37 -4.10
C ALA A 324 1.63 1.60 -4.83
N ALA A 325 1.64 2.43 -5.88
CA ALA A 325 2.76 2.56 -6.81
C ALA A 325 3.99 3.21 -6.17
N GLY A 326 3.82 4.23 -5.35
CA GLY A 326 4.93 4.89 -4.67
C GLY A 326 5.62 3.97 -3.66
N GLN A 327 4.83 3.21 -2.87
CA GLN A 327 5.38 2.18 -1.98
C GLN A 327 6.13 1.10 -2.77
N ALA A 328 5.62 0.71 -3.94
CA ALA A 328 6.28 -0.27 -4.80
C ALA A 328 7.62 0.25 -5.35
N VAL A 329 7.70 1.51 -5.76
CA VAL A 329 8.97 2.14 -6.19
C VAL A 329 9.94 2.29 -5.01
N GLN A 330 9.45 2.63 -3.81
CA GLN A 330 10.24 2.67 -2.58
C GLN A 330 10.88 1.30 -2.30
N ASN A 331 10.11 0.20 -2.46
CA ASN A 331 10.62 -1.17 -2.38
C ASN A 331 11.68 -1.47 -3.45
N MET A 332 11.45 -1.07 -4.70
CA MET A 332 12.42 -1.23 -5.78
C MET A 332 13.74 -0.53 -5.42
N ASN A 333 13.70 0.68 -4.89
CA ASN A 333 14.89 1.42 -4.53
C ASN A 333 15.75 0.63 -3.53
N LEU A 334 15.14 0.07 -2.49
CA LEU A 334 15.82 -0.79 -1.52
C LEU A 334 16.39 -2.06 -2.16
N LEU A 335 15.64 -2.71 -3.06
CA LEU A 335 16.08 -3.92 -3.78
C LEU A 335 17.34 -3.71 -4.62
N PHE A 336 17.62 -2.46 -5.02
CA PHE A 336 18.78 -2.10 -5.84
C PHE A 336 19.79 -1.21 -5.12
N GLY A 337 19.69 -1.07 -3.79
CA GLY A 337 20.61 -0.28 -2.98
C GLY A 337 20.60 1.22 -3.30
N LEU A 338 19.51 1.73 -3.85
CA LEU A 338 19.32 3.14 -4.14
C LEU A 338 18.78 3.90 -2.91
N PRO A 339 18.91 5.24 -2.86
CA PRO A 339 18.20 6.04 -1.88
C PRO A 339 16.70 5.74 -1.95
N GLU A 340 16.10 5.41 -0.82
CA GLU A 340 14.70 4.98 -0.70
C GLU A 340 13.71 5.98 -1.32
N SER A 341 14.06 7.26 -1.30
CA SER A 341 13.24 8.35 -1.84
C SER A 341 13.47 8.67 -3.31
N GLU A 342 14.37 7.97 -4.00
CA GLU A 342 14.67 8.27 -5.40
C GLU A 342 13.43 8.18 -6.29
N GLY A 343 13.16 9.24 -7.05
CA GLY A 343 11.95 9.34 -7.90
C GLY A 343 10.63 9.57 -7.16
N LEU A 344 10.65 9.66 -5.82
CA LEU A 344 9.44 9.77 -4.98
C LEU A 344 9.30 11.12 -4.26
N GLU A 345 10.22 12.06 -4.49
CA GLU A 345 10.17 13.40 -3.86
C GLU A 345 9.13 14.30 -4.55
N LEU A 346 7.94 13.78 -4.74
CA LEU A 346 6.83 14.48 -5.35
C LEU A 346 6.17 15.40 -4.33
N VAL A 347 6.01 16.67 -4.69
CA VAL A 347 5.25 17.63 -3.87
C VAL A 347 3.76 17.32 -4.01
N PRO A 348 3.01 17.27 -2.90
CA PRO A 348 1.55 17.09 -2.97
C PRO A 348 0.88 18.13 -3.85
N CYS A 349 -0.11 17.70 -4.62
CA CYS A 349 -0.91 18.60 -5.44
C CYS A 349 -1.93 19.33 -4.57
N PHE A 350 -2.02 20.67 -4.71
CA PHE A 350 -3.02 21.50 -4.03
C PHE A 350 -3.36 22.71 -4.90
N PRO A 351 -4.62 23.09 -5.07
CA PRO A 351 -5.86 22.59 -4.49
C PRO A 351 -6.37 21.28 -5.06
#